data_065b27d4be640c2f90a25d6e61c6caba
#
_entry.id   065b27d4be640c2f90a25d6e61c6caba
#
_cell.length_a   1.000
_cell.length_b   1.000
_cell.length_c   1.000
_cell.angle_alpha   90.00
_cell.angle_beta   90.00
_cell.angle_gamma   90.00
#
_symmetry.space_group_name_H-M   'P 1'
#
loop_
_entity.id
_entity.type
_entity.pdbx_description
1 polymer ?
#
loop_
_entity_poly.entity_id
_entity_poly.type
_entity_poly.pdbx_seq_one_letter_code
_entity_poly.pdbx_strand_id
1 'polypeptide(L)'
;MAFLKQEYKFLAIFMLVFAAIIAVLIDDNHTPDTREGVYTAVAFLFGGVISIASGYIGMMIATQGNARTTVSARNSIGDAYKVALNSGAVMGFALVSLAVLGLVLVYVGMKAWVPADLPNYILMEIIAGFGLGGSTIALFARVGGGIFTKAADVGAD
;
A
#
# COMPACT_ATOMS: atom_id res chain seq x y z
N MET A 1 -6.70 -15.91 7.22
CA MET A 1 -5.31 -16.15 6.73
C MET A 1 -5.27 -16.72 5.31
N ALA A 2 -6.13 -17.70 4.92
CA ALA A 2 -6.12 -18.26 3.56
C ALA A 2 -6.43 -17.22 2.46
N PHE A 3 -7.42 -16.37 2.68
CA PHE A 3 -7.79 -15.28 1.77
C PHE A 3 -6.62 -14.33 1.51
N LEU A 4 -5.97 -13.82 2.56
CA LEU A 4 -4.83 -12.90 2.43
C LEU A 4 -3.66 -13.51 1.63
N LYS A 5 -3.37 -14.79 1.82
CA LYS A 5 -2.31 -15.48 1.04
C LYS A 5 -2.62 -15.50 -0.45
N GLN A 6 -3.88 -15.76 -0.80
CA GLN A 6 -4.31 -15.80 -2.19
C GLN A 6 -4.31 -14.40 -2.81
N GLU A 7 -4.84 -13.42 -2.08
CA GLU A 7 -4.86 -12.02 -2.49
C GLU A 7 -3.44 -11.49 -2.75
N TYR A 8 -2.52 -11.67 -1.80
CA TYR A 8 -1.13 -11.21 -1.95
C TYR A 8 -0.39 -11.88 -3.11
N LYS A 9 -0.72 -13.12 -3.45
CA LYS A 9 -0.17 -13.81 -4.61
C LYS A 9 -0.59 -13.13 -5.93
N PHE A 10 -1.87 -12.79 -6.06
CA PHE A 10 -2.37 -12.05 -7.24
C PHE A 10 -1.80 -10.64 -7.30
N LEU A 11 -1.73 -9.94 -6.17
CA LEU A 11 -1.12 -8.61 -6.07
C LEU A 11 0.35 -8.62 -6.49
N ALA A 12 1.12 -9.62 -6.07
CA ALA A 12 2.53 -9.74 -6.45
C ALA A 12 2.70 -9.96 -7.97
N ILE A 13 1.88 -10.82 -8.57
CA ILE A 13 1.89 -11.04 -10.03
C ILE A 13 1.52 -9.74 -10.75
N PHE A 14 0.46 -9.06 -10.32
CA PHE A 14 0.04 -7.79 -10.89
C PHE A 14 1.14 -6.74 -10.79
N MET A 15 1.78 -6.60 -9.63
CA MET A 15 2.86 -5.63 -9.41
C MET A 15 4.03 -5.87 -10.39
N LEU A 16 4.43 -7.11 -10.58
CA LEU A 16 5.55 -7.44 -11.47
C LEU A 16 5.20 -7.14 -12.94
N VAL A 17 4.01 -7.54 -13.39
CA VAL A 17 3.55 -7.26 -14.75
C VAL A 17 3.42 -5.76 -14.99
N PHE A 18 2.82 -5.04 -14.06
CA PHE A 18 2.61 -3.61 -14.21
C PHE A 18 3.91 -2.81 -14.11
N ALA A 19 4.85 -3.24 -13.25
CA ALA A 19 6.19 -2.65 -13.19
C ALA A 19 6.95 -2.84 -14.50
N ALA A 20 6.83 -4.01 -15.15
CA ALA A 20 7.42 -4.25 -16.46
C ALA A 20 6.81 -3.35 -17.55
N ILE A 21 5.49 -3.14 -17.51
CA ILE A 21 4.80 -2.22 -18.42
C ILE A 21 5.29 -0.78 -18.20
N ILE A 22 5.39 -0.31 -16.97
CA ILE A 22 5.92 1.01 -16.61
C ILE A 22 7.34 1.18 -17.13
N ALA A 23 8.20 0.19 -16.91
CA ALA A 23 9.60 0.24 -17.33
C ALA A 23 9.78 0.37 -18.85
N VAL A 24 8.82 -0.14 -19.64
CA VAL A 24 8.87 -0.09 -21.11
C VAL A 24 8.16 1.14 -21.68
N LEU A 25 7.04 1.56 -21.07
CA LEU A 25 6.20 2.63 -21.62
C LEU A 25 6.61 4.04 -21.22
N ILE A 26 7.27 4.19 -20.05
CA ILE A 26 7.67 5.51 -19.53
C ILE A 26 9.07 5.92 -20.04
N ASP A 27 9.77 5.03 -20.72
CA ASP A 27 11.07 5.34 -21.33
C ASP A 27 10.84 6.31 -22.51
N ASP A 28 10.98 7.62 -22.26
CA ASP A 28 10.74 8.64 -23.27
C ASP A 28 11.98 8.79 -24.18
N ASN A 29 11.75 8.80 -25.49
CA ASN A 29 12.80 8.97 -26.51
C ASN A 29 13.51 10.33 -26.47
N HIS A 30 13.08 11.25 -25.58
CA HIS A 30 13.69 12.57 -25.45
C HIS A 30 14.98 12.59 -24.62
N THR A 31 15.26 11.56 -23.82
CA THR A 31 16.48 11.42 -23.03
C THR A 31 17.07 10.02 -23.19
N PRO A 32 17.76 9.74 -24.32
CA PRO A 32 18.18 8.38 -24.69
C PRO A 32 19.15 7.70 -23.69
N ASP A 33 19.72 8.45 -22.77
CA ASP A 33 20.67 7.95 -21.77
C ASP A 33 20.04 7.71 -20.37
N THR A 34 18.76 8.06 -20.17
CA THR A 34 18.12 7.93 -18.85
C THR A 34 17.06 6.86 -18.87
N ARG A 35 17.24 5.83 -18.04
CA ARG A 35 16.27 4.75 -17.84
C ARG A 35 15.16 5.17 -16.87
N GLU A 36 14.44 6.24 -17.18
CA GLU A 36 13.40 6.82 -16.33
C GLU A 36 12.30 5.82 -16.00
N GLY A 37 11.89 5.00 -16.99
CA GLY A 37 10.92 3.95 -16.79
C GLY A 37 11.34 2.91 -15.76
N VAL A 38 12.63 2.57 -15.72
CA VAL A 38 13.17 1.62 -14.72
C VAL A 38 13.13 2.22 -13.32
N TYR A 39 13.54 3.47 -13.17
CA TYR A 39 13.49 4.17 -11.86
C TYR A 39 12.04 4.30 -11.36
N THR A 40 11.11 4.66 -12.25
CA THR A 40 9.69 4.75 -11.92
C THR A 40 9.09 3.38 -11.55
N ALA A 41 9.48 2.32 -12.26
CA ALA A 41 9.05 0.96 -11.94
C ALA A 41 9.54 0.51 -10.57
N VAL A 42 10.78 0.84 -10.20
CA VAL A 42 11.31 0.54 -8.86
C VAL A 42 10.58 1.33 -7.78
N ALA A 43 10.30 2.62 -8.01
CA ALA A 43 9.51 3.44 -7.10
C ALA A 43 8.09 2.87 -6.94
N PHE A 44 7.46 2.42 -8.03
CA PHE A 44 6.16 1.75 -8.04
C PHE A 44 6.16 0.47 -7.20
N LEU A 45 7.15 -0.40 -7.39
CA LEU A 45 7.28 -1.64 -6.61
C LEU A 45 7.43 -1.36 -5.12
N PHE A 46 8.24 -0.37 -4.77
CA PHE A 46 8.44 0.03 -3.39
C PHE A 46 7.14 0.57 -2.76
N GLY A 47 6.39 1.41 -3.48
CA GLY A 47 5.08 1.89 -3.06
C GLY A 47 4.08 0.76 -2.83
N GLY A 48 4.06 -0.23 -3.73
CA GLY A 48 3.23 -1.42 -3.60
C GLY A 48 3.60 -2.26 -2.37
N VAL A 49 4.89 -2.46 -2.09
CA VAL A 49 5.35 -3.20 -0.90
C VAL A 49 4.92 -2.48 0.39
N ILE A 50 5.10 -1.16 0.47
CA ILE A 50 4.63 -0.37 1.62
C ILE A 50 3.11 -0.48 1.78
N SER A 51 2.35 -0.45 0.68
CA SER A 51 0.89 -0.60 0.71
C SER A 51 0.46 -1.98 1.22
N ILE A 52 1.11 -3.06 0.76
CA ILE A 52 0.86 -4.42 1.26
C ILE A 52 1.18 -4.54 2.75
N ALA A 53 2.33 -4.02 3.18
CA ALA A 53 2.73 -4.02 4.59
C ALA A 53 1.73 -3.26 5.47
N SER A 54 1.30 -2.09 5.01
CA SER A 54 0.26 -1.27 5.65
C SER A 54 -1.06 -2.02 5.77
N GLY A 55 -1.52 -2.66 4.69
CA GLY A 55 -2.74 -3.47 4.67
C GLY A 55 -2.67 -4.66 5.63
N TYR A 56 -1.52 -5.33 5.71
CA TYR A 56 -1.31 -6.42 6.66
C TYR A 56 -1.40 -5.96 8.11
N ILE A 57 -0.72 -4.87 8.47
CA ILE A 57 -0.77 -4.29 9.82
C ILE A 57 -2.20 -3.88 10.15
N GLY A 58 -2.88 -3.19 9.23
CA GLY A 58 -4.27 -2.78 9.41
C GLY A 58 -5.21 -3.96 9.67
N MET A 59 -5.08 -5.04 8.92
CA MET A 59 -5.89 -6.24 9.09
C MET A 59 -5.63 -6.93 10.44
N MET A 60 -4.36 -7.01 10.85
CA MET A 60 -3.99 -7.58 12.15
C MET A 60 -4.59 -6.78 13.31
N ILE A 61 -4.54 -5.46 13.24
CA ILE A 61 -5.10 -4.58 14.28
C ILE A 61 -6.63 -4.67 14.28
N ALA A 62 -7.27 -4.65 13.11
CA ALA A 62 -8.72 -4.69 12.97
C ALA A 62 -9.31 -5.99 13.54
N THR A 63 -8.72 -7.14 13.21
CA THR A 63 -9.21 -8.45 13.71
C THR A 63 -9.08 -8.58 15.23
N GLN A 64 -7.97 -8.10 15.80
CA GLN A 64 -7.80 -8.10 17.26
C GLN A 64 -8.69 -7.04 17.95
N GLY A 65 -8.82 -5.88 17.34
CA GLY A 65 -9.67 -4.79 17.83
C GLY A 65 -11.13 -5.20 17.90
N ASN A 66 -11.66 -5.82 16.87
CA ASN A 66 -13.06 -6.28 16.81
C ASN A 66 -13.39 -7.26 17.95
N ALA A 67 -12.56 -8.26 18.16
CA ALA A 67 -12.77 -9.23 19.24
C ALA A 67 -12.75 -8.56 20.62
N ARG A 68 -11.78 -7.68 20.87
CA ARG A 68 -11.67 -6.94 22.14
C ARG A 68 -12.83 -5.99 22.37
N THR A 69 -13.27 -5.29 21.34
CA THR A 69 -14.42 -4.38 21.39
C THR A 69 -15.69 -5.13 21.76
N THR A 70 -15.93 -6.29 21.16
CA THR A 70 -17.09 -7.14 21.46
C THR A 70 -17.08 -7.62 22.91
N VAL A 71 -15.93 -8.05 23.41
CA VAL A 71 -15.80 -8.47 24.81
C VAL A 71 -16.03 -7.28 25.76
N SER A 72 -15.47 -6.11 25.46
CA SER A 72 -15.63 -4.91 26.28
C SER A 72 -17.07 -4.39 26.29
N ALA A 73 -17.82 -4.60 25.23
CA ALA A 73 -19.23 -4.24 25.12
C ALA A 73 -20.13 -4.98 26.13
N ARG A 74 -19.69 -6.11 26.65
CA ARG A 74 -20.38 -6.85 27.72
C ARG A 74 -20.40 -6.07 29.03
N ASN A 75 -19.39 -5.25 29.27
CA ASN A 75 -19.26 -4.45 30.50
C ASN A 75 -19.95 -3.09 30.36
N SER A 76 -19.56 -2.32 29.33
CA SER A 76 -20.19 -1.04 29.01
C SER A 76 -19.93 -0.64 27.57
N ILE A 77 -20.85 0.14 26.98
CA ILE A 77 -20.70 0.73 25.66
C ILE A 77 -19.50 1.70 25.63
N GLY A 78 -19.28 2.43 26.74
CA GLY A 78 -18.18 3.38 26.86
C GLY A 78 -16.80 2.69 26.81
N ASP A 79 -16.66 1.52 27.40
CA ASP A 79 -15.40 0.74 27.33
C ASP A 79 -15.18 0.14 25.95
N ALA A 80 -16.23 -0.37 25.33
CA ALA A 80 -16.16 -0.82 23.94
C ALA A 80 -15.73 0.30 22.98
N TYR A 81 -16.29 1.51 23.14
CA TYR A 81 -15.90 2.67 22.35
C TYR A 81 -14.40 3.03 22.52
N LYS A 82 -13.89 3.05 23.75
CA LYS A 82 -12.46 3.31 24.00
C LYS A 82 -11.55 2.29 23.30
N VAL A 83 -11.91 1.02 23.36
CA VAL A 83 -11.13 -0.05 22.70
C VAL A 83 -11.16 0.10 21.18
N ALA A 84 -12.34 0.38 20.60
CA ALA A 84 -12.47 0.61 19.17
C ALA A 84 -11.70 1.85 18.71
N LEU A 85 -11.81 2.96 19.44
CA LEU A 85 -11.10 4.21 19.13
C LEU A 85 -9.58 4.02 19.17
N ASN A 86 -9.07 3.37 20.23
CA ASN A 86 -7.63 3.11 20.35
C ASN A 86 -7.11 2.20 19.23
N SER A 87 -7.86 1.16 18.87
CA SER A 87 -7.51 0.29 17.75
C SER A 87 -7.46 1.05 16.42
N GLY A 88 -8.46 1.91 16.17
CA GLY A 88 -8.50 2.76 14.99
C GLY A 88 -7.37 3.79 14.97
N ALA A 89 -7.05 4.40 16.09
CA ALA A 89 -5.95 5.36 16.20
C ALA A 89 -4.59 4.71 15.91
N VAL A 90 -4.32 3.54 16.49
CA VAL A 90 -3.07 2.78 16.22
C VAL A 90 -2.96 2.44 14.73
N MET A 91 -4.04 1.97 14.13
CA MET A 91 -4.08 1.67 12.70
C MET A 91 -3.82 2.94 11.86
N GLY A 92 -4.53 4.02 12.12
CA GLY A 92 -4.41 5.28 11.38
C GLY A 92 -3.00 5.86 11.44
N PHE A 93 -2.42 5.97 12.64
CA PHE A 93 -1.06 6.47 12.81
C PHE A 93 -0.01 5.56 12.16
N ALA A 94 -0.14 4.26 12.27
CA ALA A 94 0.77 3.32 11.64
C ALA A 94 0.77 3.46 10.10
N LEU A 95 -0.41 3.55 9.49
CA LEU A 95 -0.55 3.70 8.04
C LEU A 95 0.05 5.03 7.54
N VAL A 96 -0.28 6.14 8.19
CA VAL A 96 0.24 7.47 7.80
C VAL A 96 1.75 7.53 7.99
N SER A 97 2.26 7.02 9.11
CA SER A 97 3.71 7.01 9.38
C SER A 97 4.47 6.18 8.36
N LEU A 98 3.96 5.00 7.98
CA LEU A 98 4.57 4.16 6.95
C LEU A 98 4.55 4.83 5.57
N ALA A 99 3.46 5.51 5.22
CA ALA A 99 3.35 6.22 3.94
C ALA A 99 4.35 7.38 3.85
N VAL A 100 4.45 8.20 4.91
CA VAL A 100 5.40 9.32 4.96
C VAL A 100 6.84 8.82 4.98
N LEU A 101 7.14 7.82 5.81
CA LEU A 101 8.48 7.22 5.87
C LEU A 101 8.87 6.61 4.51
N GLY A 102 7.96 5.88 3.87
CA GLY A 102 8.17 5.30 2.55
C GLY A 102 8.47 6.37 1.49
N LEU A 103 7.70 7.45 1.49
CA LEU A 103 7.92 8.58 0.56
C LEU A 103 9.30 9.22 0.77
N VAL A 104 9.70 9.46 2.03
CA VAL A 104 11.03 10.02 2.35
C VAL A 104 12.13 9.07 1.91
N LEU A 105 11.99 7.77 2.16
CA LEU A 105 12.99 6.77 1.75
C LEU A 105 13.13 6.70 0.23
N VAL A 106 12.02 6.74 -0.51
CA VAL A 106 12.05 6.78 -1.98
C VAL A 106 12.70 8.06 -2.47
N TYR A 107 12.33 9.20 -1.90
CA TYR A 107 12.94 10.49 -2.29
C TYR A 107 14.47 10.48 -2.09
N VAL A 108 14.94 10.09 -0.91
CA VAL A 108 16.36 10.05 -0.59
C VAL A 108 17.09 9.01 -1.46
N GLY A 109 16.49 7.82 -1.61
CA GLY A 109 17.06 6.74 -2.42
C GLY A 109 17.14 7.10 -3.89
N MET A 110 16.10 7.66 -4.48
CA MET A 110 16.08 8.06 -5.88
C MET A 110 17.04 9.22 -6.14
N LYS A 111 17.11 10.20 -5.24
CA LYS A 111 18.06 11.30 -5.34
C LYS A 111 19.52 10.84 -5.31
N ALA A 112 19.82 9.74 -4.65
CA ALA A 112 21.17 9.16 -4.60
C ALA A 112 21.47 8.25 -5.80
N TRP A 113 20.45 7.67 -6.43
CA TRP A 113 20.59 6.68 -7.49
C TRP A 113 20.46 7.27 -8.90
N VAL A 114 19.59 8.25 -9.04
CA VAL A 114 19.34 8.95 -10.31
C VAL A 114 20.50 9.93 -10.60
N PRO A 115 20.98 10.06 -11.87
CA PRO A 115 22.04 11.00 -12.25
C PRO A 115 21.72 12.43 -11.81
N ALA A 116 22.73 13.15 -11.32
CA ALA A 116 22.56 14.50 -10.78
C ALA A 116 22.20 15.55 -11.86
N ASP A 117 22.43 15.21 -13.13
CA ASP A 117 22.18 16.09 -14.28
C ASP A 117 20.70 16.15 -14.66
N LEU A 118 19.87 15.23 -14.11
CA LEU A 118 18.45 15.17 -14.39
C LEU A 118 17.71 16.37 -13.77
N PRO A 119 16.81 17.01 -14.53
CA PRO A 119 15.95 18.06 -14.00
C PRO A 119 15.12 17.58 -12.80
N ASN A 120 14.89 18.43 -11.82
CA ASN A 120 14.14 18.09 -10.62
C ASN A 120 12.68 17.63 -10.92
N TYR A 121 12.08 18.08 -12.02
CA TYR A 121 10.72 17.64 -12.36
C TYR A 121 10.69 16.16 -12.75
N ILE A 122 11.70 15.64 -13.45
CA ILE A 122 11.80 14.21 -13.78
C ILE A 122 11.95 13.37 -12.49
N LEU A 123 12.76 13.83 -11.54
CA LEU A 123 12.87 13.17 -10.25
C LEU A 123 11.51 13.08 -9.54
N MET A 124 10.69 14.13 -9.62
CA MET A 124 9.35 14.13 -9.03
C MET A 124 8.38 13.19 -9.79
N GLU A 125 8.51 13.07 -11.10
CA GLU A 125 7.75 12.09 -11.90
C GLU A 125 8.12 10.65 -11.53
N ILE A 126 9.41 10.35 -11.38
CA ILE A 126 9.88 9.06 -10.89
C ILE A 126 9.29 8.75 -9.50
N ILE A 127 9.30 9.72 -8.58
CA ILE A 127 8.75 9.56 -7.23
C ILE A 127 7.22 9.39 -7.26
N ALA A 128 6.53 9.98 -8.22
CA ALA A 128 5.08 9.75 -8.40
C ALA A 128 4.75 8.27 -8.65
N GLY A 129 5.68 7.49 -9.20
CA GLY A 129 5.58 6.05 -9.30
C GLY A 129 5.33 5.35 -7.96
N PHE A 130 5.91 5.85 -6.87
CA PHE A 130 5.63 5.36 -5.50
C PHE A 130 4.15 5.54 -5.12
N GLY A 131 3.58 6.71 -5.39
CA GLY A 131 2.16 6.98 -5.16
C GLY A 131 1.25 6.10 -6.02
N LEU A 132 1.63 5.88 -7.28
CA LEU A 132 0.92 4.99 -8.19
C LEU A 132 0.92 3.55 -7.67
N GLY A 133 2.07 3.05 -7.20
CA GLY A 133 2.20 1.72 -6.62
C GLY A 133 1.34 1.54 -5.37
N GLY A 134 1.41 2.49 -4.45
CA GLY A 134 0.59 2.48 -3.25
C GLY A 134 -0.90 2.50 -3.53
N SER A 135 -1.34 3.37 -4.45
CA SER A 135 -2.76 3.56 -4.80
C SER A 135 -3.35 2.36 -5.53
N THR A 136 -2.63 1.78 -6.50
CA THR A 136 -3.12 0.63 -7.26
C THR A 136 -3.27 -0.60 -6.38
N ILE A 137 -2.30 -0.87 -5.52
CA ILE A 137 -2.38 -2.00 -4.58
C ILE A 137 -3.51 -1.80 -3.57
N ALA A 138 -3.67 -0.59 -3.03
CA ALA A 138 -4.77 -0.28 -2.11
C ALA A 138 -6.15 -0.45 -2.78
N LEU A 139 -6.28 -0.10 -4.07
CA LEU A 139 -7.51 -0.29 -4.83
C LEU A 139 -7.86 -1.77 -4.97
N PHE A 140 -6.90 -2.61 -5.37
CA PHE A 140 -7.11 -4.06 -5.50
C PHE A 140 -7.43 -4.71 -4.16
N ALA A 141 -6.72 -4.36 -3.09
CA ALA A 141 -6.98 -4.86 -1.76
C ALA A 141 -8.39 -4.48 -1.26
N ARG A 142 -8.85 -3.26 -1.56
CA ARG A 142 -10.20 -2.81 -1.23
C ARG A 142 -11.27 -3.61 -1.97
N VAL A 143 -11.09 -3.87 -3.26
CA VAL A 143 -12.02 -4.66 -4.07
C VAL A 143 -12.06 -6.11 -3.58
N GLY A 144 -10.90 -6.73 -3.36
CA GLY A 144 -10.80 -8.09 -2.83
C GLY A 144 -11.45 -8.23 -1.46
N GLY A 145 -11.17 -7.29 -0.55
CA GLY A 145 -11.80 -7.24 0.77
C GLY A 145 -13.33 -7.08 0.71
N GLY A 146 -13.83 -6.25 -0.19
CA GLY A 146 -15.27 -6.07 -0.43
C GLY A 146 -15.97 -7.34 -0.92
N ILE A 147 -15.34 -8.07 -1.83
CA ILE A 147 -15.84 -9.37 -2.31
C ILE A 147 -15.88 -10.39 -1.16
N PHE A 148 -14.82 -10.44 -0.34
CA PHE A 148 -14.74 -11.36 0.79
C PHE A 148 -15.81 -11.09 1.85
N THR A 149 -16.06 -9.83 2.21
CA THR A 149 -17.09 -9.46 3.18
C THR A 149 -18.48 -9.78 2.66
N LYS A 150 -18.77 -9.55 1.37
CA LYS A 150 -20.05 -9.94 0.76
C LYS A 150 -20.24 -11.45 0.72
N ALA A 151 -19.21 -12.21 0.42
CA ALA A 151 -19.28 -13.66 0.48
C ALA A 151 -19.54 -14.17 1.90
N ALA A 152 -18.99 -13.52 2.93
CA ALA A 152 -19.25 -13.84 4.32
C ALA A 152 -20.69 -13.51 4.74
N ASP A 153 -21.21 -12.35 4.32
CA ASP A 153 -22.61 -11.96 4.57
C ASP A 153 -23.58 -13.01 3.99
N VAL A 154 -23.42 -13.34 2.71
CA VAL A 154 -24.28 -14.33 2.02
C VAL A 154 -24.14 -15.73 2.63
N GLY A 155 -22.97 -16.08 3.13
CA GLY A 155 -22.74 -17.38 3.77
C GLY A 155 -23.26 -17.46 5.21
N ALA A 156 -23.54 -16.30 5.84
CA ALA A 156 -24.14 -16.23 7.19
C ALA A 156 -25.67 -16.25 7.17
N ASP A 157 -26.31 -15.83 6.08
CA ASP A 157 -27.76 -15.91 5.84
C ASP A 157 -28.19 -17.32 5.49
#